data_bacd60db4ea568128b331e697d6992bf
#
_entry.id   bacd60db4ea568128b331e697d6992bf
#
_cell.length_a   1.000
_cell.length_b   1.000
_cell.length_c   1.000
_cell.angle_alpha   90.00
_cell.angle_beta   90.00
_cell.angle_gamma   90.00
#
_symmetry.space_group_name_H-M   'P 1'
#
loop_
_entity.id
_entity.type
_entity.pdbx_description
1 polymer ?
#
loop_
_entity_poly.entity_id
_entity_poly.type
_entity_poly.pdbx_seq_one_letter_code
_entity_poly.pdbx_strand_id
1 'polypeptide(L)'
;MSNRPFHPEYLTRSINFCFHADCPLGKTCLRRIAFEVSPSFIASSFLDPRLPIGKACEHYLSDELIRYARGFSRGASLLSRRDLPCFRDRIREELHLCRANYYNLYSGRKAISPIQQATIRAIFAEYGVEGEDPFDSYEEGYLLD
;
A
#
# COMPACT_ATOMS: atom_id res chain seq x y z
N MET A 1 -17.55 1.20 -16.17
CA MET A 1 -17.60 2.39 -15.29
C MET A 1 -17.33 1.91 -13.87
N SER A 2 -16.22 2.32 -13.30
CA SER A 2 -16.01 2.04 -11.88
C SER A 2 -16.94 2.96 -11.08
N ASN A 3 -17.96 2.41 -10.45
CA ASN A 3 -18.84 3.13 -9.54
C ASN A 3 -18.51 2.70 -8.11
N ARG A 4 -17.20 2.65 -7.81
CA ARG A 4 -16.72 2.25 -6.49
C ARG A 4 -16.95 3.40 -5.52
N PRO A 5 -17.51 3.14 -4.32
CA PRO A 5 -17.64 4.17 -3.31
C PRO A 5 -16.25 4.65 -2.86
N PHE A 6 -16.12 5.95 -2.66
CA PHE A 6 -14.91 6.53 -2.09
C PHE A 6 -14.93 6.38 -0.56
N HIS A 7 -13.83 5.91 -0.01
CA HIS A 7 -13.64 5.66 1.40
C HIS A 7 -12.51 6.52 1.96
N PRO A 8 -12.79 7.73 2.45
CA PRO A 8 -11.76 8.63 2.97
C PRO A 8 -10.96 8.03 4.13
N GLU A 9 -11.55 7.11 4.89
CA GLU A 9 -10.90 6.40 5.98
C GLU A 9 -9.72 5.52 5.54
N TYR A 10 -9.66 5.16 4.26
CA TYR A 10 -8.56 4.38 3.69
C TYR A 10 -7.44 5.22 3.09
N LEU A 11 -7.55 6.54 3.17
CA LEU A 11 -6.45 7.45 2.84
C LEU A 11 -5.49 7.52 4.04
N THR A 12 -4.41 6.79 3.94
CA THR A 12 -3.39 6.74 5.01
C THR A 12 -2.49 7.98 5.05
N ARG A 13 -2.56 8.82 4.02
CA ARG A 13 -1.84 10.10 3.92
C ARG A 13 -2.61 11.09 3.06
N SER A 14 -2.29 12.37 3.21
CA SER A 14 -2.83 13.42 2.35
C SER A 14 -2.37 13.24 0.91
N ILE A 15 -3.29 13.47 -0.02
CA ILE A 15 -3.02 13.48 -1.45
C ILE A 15 -3.33 14.86 -2.03
N ASN A 16 -2.60 15.27 -3.06
CA ASN A 16 -2.96 16.46 -3.82
C ASN A 16 -4.18 16.17 -4.69
N PHE A 17 -5.13 17.08 -4.71
CA PHE A 17 -6.33 16.97 -5.55
C PHE A 17 -6.03 17.26 -7.02
N CYS A 18 -6.91 16.78 -7.89
CA CYS A 18 -6.93 17.12 -9.30
C CYS A 18 -8.33 17.56 -9.69
N PHE A 19 -8.45 18.71 -10.36
CA PHE A 19 -9.74 19.26 -10.77
C PHE A 19 -10.01 19.23 -12.28
N HIS A 20 -9.19 18.54 -13.06
CA HIS A 20 -9.41 18.39 -14.50
C HIS A 20 -10.70 17.60 -14.78
N ALA A 21 -11.77 18.31 -15.17
CA ALA A 21 -13.07 17.68 -15.44
C ALA A 21 -13.05 16.75 -16.65
N ASP A 22 -12.22 17.07 -17.65
CA ASP A 22 -12.17 16.37 -18.94
C ASP A 22 -11.11 15.27 -18.98
N CYS A 23 -10.50 14.93 -17.83
CA CYS A 23 -9.48 13.90 -17.77
C CYS A 23 -10.09 12.51 -18.07
N PRO A 24 -9.55 11.77 -19.05
CA PRO A 24 -10.07 10.44 -19.40
C PRO A 24 -9.94 9.42 -18.26
N LEU A 25 -9.02 9.64 -17.31
CA LEU A 25 -8.83 8.81 -16.13
C LEU A 25 -9.62 9.31 -14.90
N GLY A 26 -10.32 10.43 -15.01
CA GLY A 26 -10.94 11.11 -13.87
C GLY A 26 -11.96 10.26 -13.09
N LYS A 27 -12.66 9.35 -13.76
CA LYS A 27 -13.65 8.47 -13.14
C LYS A 27 -13.05 7.43 -12.18
N THR A 28 -11.81 7.07 -12.38
CA THR A 28 -11.10 6.07 -11.59
C THR A 28 -9.87 6.64 -10.88
N CYS A 29 -9.61 7.94 -11.04
CA CYS A 29 -8.49 8.61 -10.39
C CYS A 29 -8.90 9.09 -8.99
N LEU A 30 -8.22 8.57 -7.99
CA LEU A 30 -8.47 8.90 -6.59
C LEU A 30 -8.34 10.40 -6.29
N ARG A 31 -7.41 11.09 -6.95
CA ARG A 31 -7.22 12.56 -6.78
C ARG A 31 -8.43 13.37 -7.24
N ARG A 32 -9.06 12.95 -8.33
CA ARG A 32 -10.25 13.59 -8.88
C ARG A 32 -11.49 13.25 -8.04
N ILE A 33 -11.64 11.98 -7.69
CA ILE A 33 -12.76 11.50 -6.87
C ILE A 33 -12.74 12.18 -5.50
N ALA A 34 -11.60 12.24 -4.84
CA ALA A 34 -11.45 12.91 -3.56
C ALA A 34 -11.82 14.40 -3.63
N PHE A 35 -11.45 15.09 -4.71
CA PHE A 35 -11.84 16.47 -4.93
C PHE A 35 -13.36 16.62 -5.07
N GLU A 36 -14.01 15.77 -5.86
CA GLU A 36 -15.46 15.86 -6.12
C GLU A 36 -16.31 15.64 -4.86
N VAL A 37 -15.88 14.76 -3.96
CA VAL A 37 -16.63 14.44 -2.74
C VAL A 37 -16.24 15.31 -1.54
N SER A 38 -15.16 16.08 -1.66
CA SER A 38 -14.71 16.96 -0.57
C SER A 38 -15.64 18.15 -0.39
N PRO A 39 -15.88 18.57 0.86
CA PRO A 39 -16.61 19.80 1.12
C PRO A 39 -15.82 21.02 0.64
N SER A 40 -16.50 22.17 0.51
CA SER A 40 -15.85 23.43 0.20
C SER A 40 -14.74 23.75 1.19
N PHE A 41 -13.60 24.21 0.68
CA PHE A 41 -12.44 24.60 1.49
C PHE A 41 -11.86 25.93 0.96
N ILE A 42 -11.26 26.69 1.87
CA ILE A 42 -10.63 27.99 1.54
C ILE A 42 -9.32 27.78 0.78
N ALA A 43 -8.53 26.79 1.20
CA ALA A 43 -7.25 26.44 0.57
C ALA A 43 -7.01 24.94 0.67
N SER A 44 -6.38 24.39 -0.36
CA SER A 44 -5.95 23.00 -0.39
C SER A 44 -4.82 22.80 -1.38
N SER A 45 -4.22 21.61 -1.38
CA SER A 45 -3.14 21.25 -2.31
C SER A 45 -3.71 20.58 -3.56
N PHE A 46 -3.33 21.12 -4.71
CA PHE A 46 -3.72 20.62 -6.03
C PHE A 46 -2.49 20.32 -6.89
N LEU A 47 -2.66 19.41 -7.84
CA LEU A 47 -1.70 19.29 -8.94
C LEU A 47 -1.78 20.54 -9.82
N ASP A 48 -0.64 20.91 -10.40
CA ASP A 48 -0.59 22.05 -11.31
C ASP A 48 -1.58 21.86 -12.48
N PRO A 49 -2.53 22.80 -12.68
CA PRO A 49 -3.53 22.69 -13.75
C PRO A 49 -2.95 22.70 -15.16
N ARG A 50 -1.69 23.11 -15.30
CA ARG A 50 -0.98 23.11 -16.59
C ARG A 50 -0.42 21.75 -16.97
N LEU A 51 -0.46 20.77 -16.07
CA LEU A 51 -0.04 19.41 -16.38
C LEU A 51 -0.92 18.81 -17.50
N PRO A 52 -0.33 18.07 -18.44
CA PRO A 52 -1.09 17.49 -19.54
C PRO A 52 -2.10 16.46 -19.03
N ILE A 53 -3.28 16.47 -19.65
CA ILE A 53 -4.32 15.49 -19.42
C ILE A 53 -4.11 14.34 -20.42
N GLY A 54 -4.17 13.10 -19.98
CA GLY A 54 -4.05 11.98 -20.89
C GLY A 54 -4.07 10.62 -20.21
N LYS A 55 -4.08 9.58 -21.03
CA LYS A 55 -4.12 8.18 -20.57
C LYS A 55 -2.86 7.74 -19.84
N ALA A 56 -1.77 8.47 -19.97
CA ALA A 56 -0.46 8.19 -19.36
C ALA A 56 -0.10 9.20 -18.26
N CYS A 57 -1.08 9.61 -17.46
CA CYS A 57 -0.83 10.53 -16.36
C CYS A 57 0.06 9.89 -15.28
N GLU A 58 1.25 10.45 -15.07
CA GLU A 58 2.20 9.99 -14.05
C GLU A 58 1.69 10.17 -12.62
N HIS A 59 0.71 11.04 -12.43
CA HIS A 59 0.11 11.34 -11.13
C HIS A 59 -1.18 10.55 -10.86
N TYR A 60 -1.55 9.64 -11.75
CA TYR A 60 -2.73 8.81 -11.58
C TYR A 60 -2.62 7.96 -10.30
N LEU A 61 -3.67 8.00 -9.49
CA LEU A 61 -3.87 7.10 -8.36
C LEU A 61 -5.16 6.32 -8.56
N SER A 62 -5.08 5.00 -8.57
CA SER A 62 -6.26 4.15 -8.72
C SER A 62 -7.19 4.23 -7.52
N ASP A 63 -8.49 4.24 -7.76
CA ASP A 63 -9.54 4.08 -6.75
C ASP A 63 -9.73 2.62 -6.30
N GLU A 64 -8.87 1.74 -6.75
CA GLU A 64 -8.89 0.32 -6.39
C GLU A 64 -8.40 0.10 -4.98
N LEU A 65 -9.22 -0.60 -4.17
CA LEU A 65 -8.79 -1.04 -2.86
C LEU A 65 -7.90 -2.27 -3.00
N ILE A 66 -6.79 -2.24 -2.31
CA ILE A 66 -5.86 -3.37 -2.21
C ILE A 66 -5.80 -3.88 -0.79
N ARG A 67 -5.42 -5.14 -0.64
CA ARG A 67 -5.32 -5.79 0.66
C ARG A 67 -3.91 -5.69 1.20
N TYR A 68 -3.71 -4.88 2.23
CA TYR A 68 -2.47 -4.79 2.99
C TYR A 68 -2.43 -5.85 4.08
N ALA A 69 -1.25 -6.38 4.36
CA ALA A 69 -1.00 -7.19 5.54
C ALA A 69 -0.39 -6.35 6.66
N ARG A 70 -0.61 -6.77 7.90
CA ARG A 70 -0.04 -6.17 9.10
C ARG A 70 0.63 -7.23 9.94
N GLY A 71 1.94 -7.12 10.10
CA GLY A 71 2.73 -8.02 10.92
C GLY A 71 2.90 -9.43 10.35
N PHE A 72 3.95 -10.09 10.76
CA PHE A 72 4.22 -11.50 10.44
C PHE A 72 4.85 -12.27 11.60
N SER A 73 4.55 -11.85 12.83
CA SER A 73 5.00 -12.55 14.03
C SER A 73 4.45 -13.98 14.11
N ARG A 74 3.24 -14.19 13.61
CA ARG A 74 2.61 -15.51 13.51
C ARG A 74 3.44 -16.46 12.66
N GLY A 75 3.82 -16.04 11.45
CA GLY A 75 4.69 -16.84 10.58
C GLY A 75 6.06 -17.06 11.18
N ALA A 76 6.66 -16.03 11.77
CA ALA A 76 7.96 -16.12 12.41
C ALA A 76 7.97 -17.11 13.60
N SER A 77 6.85 -17.26 14.31
CA SER A 77 6.73 -18.25 15.39
C SER A 77 6.83 -19.70 14.94
N LEU A 78 6.61 -19.96 13.65
CA LEU A 78 6.73 -21.28 13.04
C LEU A 78 8.19 -21.63 12.69
N LEU A 79 9.08 -20.67 12.70
CA LEU A 79 10.50 -20.86 12.43
C LEU A 79 11.25 -21.32 13.68
N SER A 80 12.33 -22.09 13.49
CA SER A 80 13.23 -22.43 14.57
C SER A 80 13.97 -21.19 15.07
N ARG A 81 14.39 -21.19 16.34
CA ARG A 81 15.20 -20.11 16.90
C ARG A 81 16.53 -19.93 16.15
N ARG A 82 17.03 -21.00 15.56
CA ARG A 82 18.26 -21.00 14.76
C ARG A 82 18.08 -20.25 13.45
N ASP A 83 16.90 -20.37 12.82
CA ASP A 83 16.61 -19.79 11.50
C ASP A 83 16.20 -18.32 11.58
N LEU A 84 15.63 -17.86 12.70
CA LEU A 84 15.13 -16.50 12.85
C LEU A 84 16.10 -15.39 12.48
N PRO A 85 17.41 -15.42 12.89
CA PRO A 85 18.35 -14.37 12.50
C PRO A 85 18.61 -14.36 10.99
N CYS A 86 18.79 -15.52 10.38
CA CYS A 86 19.02 -15.63 8.93
C CYS A 86 17.78 -15.20 8.14
N PHE A 87 16.59 -15.61 8.57
CA PHE A 87 15.34 -15.19 7.99
C PHE A 87 15.16 -13.66 8.02
N ARG A 88 15.41 -13.05 9.17
CA ARG A 88 15.35 -11.59 9.33
C ARG A 88 16.30 -10.89 8.37
N ASP A 89 17.54 -11.34 8.31
CA ASP A 89 18.57 -10.74 7.44
C ASP A 89 18.21 -10.92 5.97
N ARG A 90 17.66 -12.07 5.60
CA ARG A 90 17.17 -12.35 4.24
C ARG A 90 16.04 -11.39 3.82
N ILE A 91 15.05 -11.13 4.70
CA ILE A 91 13.98 -10.17 4.42
C ILE A 91 14.53 -8.74 4.30
N ARG A 92 15.42 -8.36 5.20
CA ARG A 92 16.03 -7.03 5.16
C ARG A 92 16.82 -6.79 3.88
N GLU A 93 17.55 -7.77 3.43
CA GLU A 93 18.33 -7.71 2.19
C GLU A 93 17.40 -7.60 0.98
N GLU A 94 16.41 -8.48 0.86
CA GLU A 94 15.51 -8.53 -0.30
C GLU A 94 14.62 -7.28 -0.43
N LEU A 95 14.13 -6.75 0.69
CA LEU A 95 13.28 -5.57 0.73
C LEU A 95 14.06 -4.27 0.99
N HIS A 96 15.39 -4.32 1.03
CA HIS A 96 16.27 -3.17 1.30
C HIS A 96 15.89 -2.40 2.57
N LEU A 97 15.65 -3.13 3.66
CA LEU A 97 15.18 -2.56 4.92
C LEU A 97 16.31 -2.36 5.92
N CYS A 98 16.32 -1.19 6.57
CA CYS A 98 17.07 -1.04 7.81
C CYS A 98 16.37 -1.81 8.94
N ARG A 99 17.08 -2.01 10.06
CA ARG A 99 16.55 -2.76 11.22
C ARG A 99 15.23 -2.20 11.74
N ALA A 100 15.11 -0.90 11.87
CA ALA A 100 13.89 -0.25 12.35
C ALA A 100 12.68 -0.52 11.43
N ASN A 101 12.87 -0.40 10.12
CA ASN A 101 11.82 -0.68 9.14
C ASN A 101 11.40 -2.15 9.12
N TYR A 102 12.34 -3.08 9.29
CA TYR A 102 12.02 -4.49 9.45
C TYR A 102 11.06 -4.71 10.65
N TYR A 103 11.40 -4.17 11.82
CA TYR A 103 10.55 -4.32 13.00
C TYR A 103 9.21 -3.60 12.88
N ASN A 104 9.13 -2.52 12.13
CA ASN A 104 7.86 -1.86 11.83
C ASN A 104 6.93 -2.74 10.97
N LEU A 105 7.48 -3.47 10.00
CA LEU A 105 6.71 -4.45 9.24
C LEU A 105 6.37 -5.68 10.11
N TYR A 106 7.34 -6.21 10.81
CA TYR A 106 7.19 -7.38 11.67
C TYR A 106 6.09 -7.21 12.73
N SER A 107 6.06 -6.06 13.38
CA SER A 107 5.12 -5.75 14.46
C SER A 107 3.75 -5.25 14.00
N GLY A 108 3.57 -5.01 12.70
CA GLY A 108 2.33 -4.47 12.15
C GLY A 108 2.17 -2.96 12.27
N ARG A 109 3.20 -2.23 12.68
CA ARG A 109 3.17 -0.75 12.71
C ARG A 109 3.10 -0.15 11.32
N LYS A 110 3.72 -0.80 10.34
CA LYS A 110 3.70 -0.40 8.94
C LYS A 110 2.99 -1.46 8.11
N ALA A 111 2.14 -1.03 7.19
CA ALA A 111 1.43 -1.92 6.26
C ALA A 111 2.40 -2.57 5.26
N ILE A 112 2.10 -3.80 4.91
CA ILE A 112 2.86 -4.60 3.95
C ILE A 112 2.06 -4.64 2.65
N SER A 113 2.62 -4.08 1.57
CA SER A 113 1.97 -4.06 0.25
C SER A 113 1.86 -5.47 -0.36
N PRO A 114 0.96 -5.69 -1.34
CA PRO A 114 0.85 -6.99 -2.00
C PRO A 114 2.17 -7.51 -2.60
N ILE A 115 3.00 -6.63 -3.15
CA ILE A 115 4.32 -7.01 -3.69
C ILE A 115 5.24 -7.48 -2.57
N GLN A 116 5.30 -6.75 -1.46
CA GLN A 116 6.09 -7.13 -0.28
C GLN A 116 5.56 -8.44 0.34
N GLN A 117 4.23 -8.63 0.37
CA GLN A 117 3.62 -9.89 0.83
C GLN A 117 4.12 -11.08 0.01
N ALA A 118 4.15 -10.96 -1.31
CA ALA A 118 4.63 -12.03 -2.19
C ALA A 118 6.09 -12.38 -1.89
N THR A 119 6.95 -11.37 -1.72
CA THR A 119 8.36 -11.55 -1.37
C THR A 119 8.53 -12.22 0.00
N ILE A 120 7.80 -11.76 1.00
CA ILE A 120 7.85 -12.33 2.37
C ILE A 120 7.36 -13.78 2.37
N ARG A 121 6.28 -14.09 1.66
CA ARG A 121 5.78 -15.47 1.52
C ARG A 121 6.81 -16.38 0.86
N ALA A 122 7.47 -15.91 -0.20
CA ALA A 122 8.52 -16.67 -0.88
C ALA A 122 9.70 -16.98 0.07
N ILE A 123 10.09 -16.02 0.89
CA ILE A 123 11.16 -16.22 1.89
C ILE A 123 10.71 -17.20 2.98
N PHE A 124 9.48 -17.11 3.47
CA PHE A 124 8.94 -18.11 4.40
C PHE A 124 8.96 -19.51 3.82
N ALA A 125 8.64 -19.66 2.53
CA ALA A 125 8.71 -20.95 1.83
C ALA A 125 10.14 -21.52 1.79
N GLU A 126 11.17 -20.67 1.63
CA GLU A 126 12.59 -21.08 1.71
C GLU A 126 12.92 -21.72 3.06
N TYR A 127 12.23 -21.35 4.13
CA TYR A 127 12.39 -21.89 5.49
C TYR A 127 11.34 -22.95 5.86
N GLY A 128 10.61 -23.46 4.87
CA GLY A 128 9.64 -24.56 5.08
C GLY A 128 8.28 -24.15 5.61
N VAL A 129 7.96 -22.86 5.67
CA VAL A 129 6.64 -22.33 6.04
C VAL A 129 5.80 -22.18 4.77
N GLU A 130 5.08 -23.21 4.42
CA GLU A 130 4.17 -23.24 3.27
C GLU A 130 2.76 -23.68 3.73
N GLY A 131 1.74 -23.22 3.02
CA GLY A 131 0.36 -23.62 3.25
C GLY A 131 -0.34 -22.94 4.42
N GLU A 132 0.37 -22.24 5.29
CA GLU A 132 -0.17 -21.37 6.33
C GLU A 132 0.04 -19.92 6.00
N ASP A 133 -0.92 -19.07 6.41
CA ASP A 133 -0.78 -17.63 6.25
C ASP A 133 0.19 -17.07 7.31
N PRO A 134 1.34 -16.49 6.89
CA PRO A 134 2.32 -16.00 7.84
C PRO A 134 1.97 -14.64 8.46
N PHE A 135 0.99 -13.93 7.91
CA PHE A 135 0.64 -12.58 8.35
C PHE A 135 -0.36 -12.59 9.51
N ASP A 136 -0.23 -11.59 10.38
CA ASP A 136 -1.02 -11.50 11.61
C ASP A 136 -2.45 -10.99 11.33
N SER A 137 -2.59 -9.99 10.46
CA SER A 137 -3.88 -9.41 10.09
C SER A 137 -3.82 -8.77 8.71
N TYR A 138 -5.00 -8.36 8.21
CA TYR A 138 -5.15 -7.68 6.93
C TYR A 138 -6.07 -6.48 7.05
N GLU A 139 -5.85 -5.51 6.19
CA GLU A 139 -6.71 -4.34 6.03
C GLU A 139 -6.79 -3.94 4.56
N GLU A 140 -7.88 -3.29 4.17
CA GLU A 140 -8.02 -2.69 2.85
C GLU A 140 -7.52 -1.26 2.86
N GLY A 141 -6.99 -0.79 1.73
CA GLY A 141 -6.54 0.56 1.56
C GLY A 141 -6.25 0.90 0.11
N TYR A 142 -6.02 2.17 -0.17
CA TYR A 142 -5.59 2.62 -1.49
C TYR A 142 -4.07 2.52 -1.64
N LEU A 143 -3.62 2.18 -2.86
CA LEU A 143 -2.21 2.25 -3.20
C LEU A 143 -1.86 3.71 -3.54
N LEU A 144 -1.08 4.34 -2.67
CA LEU A 144 -0.74 5.76 -2.76
C LEU A 144 0.72 6.02 -3.20
N ASP A 145 1.43 5.00 -3.63
CA ASP A 145 2.83 5.06 -4.08
C ASP A 145 2.93 5.13 -5.60
#